data_61fe52cdc5847444f3643751bfc89809
#
_entry.id   61fe52cdc5847444f3643751bfc89809
#
_cell.length_a   1.000
_cell.length_b   1.000
_cell.length_c   1.000
_cell.angle_alpha   90.00
_cell.angle_beta   90.00
_cell.angle_gamma   90.00
#
_symmetry.space_group_name_H-M   'P 1'
#
loop_
_entity.id
_entity.type
_entity.pdbx_description
1 polymer ?
#
loop_
_entity_poly.entity_id
_entity_poly.type
_entity_poly.pdbx_seq_one_letter_code
_entity_poly.pdbx_strand_id
1 'polypeptide(L)'
;EILEKDIEYFKKAKINEVSLGIFSWAVLEPVEGEFHFEWMEKIIDRLYENGISTILATPTGARPRWMAQKYPEVLRVDASRHRNLYGERHNHCYTSPVYREKTRIMNTKLAEKFKDHPGVIAWHISNEYGGECHCPLCQAAFKNWLKDKYQTADKMNRAWATTFWSHRYNDFDQVDSPSPRGDSSLHGLNLDWKRFVTDQTVDFVKWEIQALRDAGSDKPTTINMMYDFQD
;
A
#
# COMPACT_ATOMS: atom_id res chain seq x y z
N GLU A 1 -15.32 28.34 4.99
CA GLU A 1 -15.36 28.83 6.38
C GLU A 1 -14.38 28.05 7.27
N ILE A 2 -14.42 26.71 7.30
CA ILE A 2 -13.50 25.90 8.13
C ILE A 2 -12.04 26.12 7.71
N LEU A 3 -11.71 26.02 6.42
CA LEU A 3 -10.36 26.20 5.89
C LEU A 3 -9.73 27.53 6.32
N GLU A 4 -10.49 28.63 6.31
CA GLU A 4 -9.97 29.94 6.69
C GLU A 4 -9.60 30.00 8.18
N LYS A 5 -10.40 29.34 9.03
CA LYS A 5 -10.07 29.21 10.47
C LYS A 5 -8.83 28.32 10.68
N ASP A 6 -8.72 27.24 9.94
CA ASP A 6 -7.56 26.36 10.02
C ASP A 6 -6.28 27.11 9.60
N ILE A 7 -6.33 27.90 8.52
CA ILE A 7 -5.21 28.75 8.08
C ILE A 7 -4.84 29.77 9.16
N GLU A 8 -5.83 30.39 9.81
CA GLU A 8 -5.59 31.34 10.92
C GLU A 8 -4.86 30.64 12.09
N TYR A 9 -5.29 29.42 12.46
CA TYR A 9 -4.65 28.64 13.51
C TYR A 9 -3.25 28.17 13.10
N PHE A 10 -3.05 27.74 11.85
CA PHE A 10 -1.74 27.37 11.33
C PHE A 10 -0.75 28.53 11.46
N LYS A 11 -1.17 29.74 11.07
CA LYS A 11 -0.35 30.95 11.22
C LYS A 11 -0.01 31.24 12.69
N LYS A 12 -0.99 31.15 13.58
CA LYS A 12 -0.76 31.34 15.03
C LYS A 12 0.20 30.31 15.60
N ALA A 13 0.11 29.06 15.15
CA ALA A 13 0.99 27.98 15.55
C ALA A 13 2.34 27.97 14.80
N LYS A 14 2.56 28.89 13.84
CA LYS A 14 3.75 28.97 12.97
C LYS A 14 3.97 27.68 12.14
N ILE A 15 2.89 27.04 11.73
CA ILE A 15 2.91 25.91 10.79
C ILE A 15 3.15 26.47 9.40
N ASN A 16 4.14 25.94 8.70
CA ASN A 16 4.53 26.34 7.34
C ASN A 16 4.38 25.23 6.31
N GLU A 17 4.00 24.01 6.74
CA GLU A 17 3.69 22.90 5.84
C GLU A 17 2.60 22.00 6.44
N VAL A 18 1.78 21.39 5.58
CA VAL A 18 0.71 20.45 5.97
C VAL A 18 0.66 19.28 5.03
N SER A 19 0.30 18.09 5.55
CA SER A 19 -0.04 16.92 4.73
C SER A 19 -1.52 16.97 4.34
N LEU A 20 -1.82 16.68 3.07
CA LEU A 20 -3.17 16.75 2.54
C LEU A 20 -3.51 15.49 1.73
N GLY A 21 -4.73 14.98 1.87
CA GLY A 21 -5.31 14.00 0.95
C GLY A 21 -5.06 12.53 1.29
N ILE A 22 -4.52 12.18 2.46
CA ILE A 22 -4.04 10.82 2.81
C ILE A 22 -5.06 9.70 2.54
N PHE A 23 -6.36 9.90 2.82
CA PHE A 23 -7.42 8.89 2.64
C PHE A 23 -8.55 9.37 1.74
N SER A 24 -8.26 10.29 0.83
CA SER A 24 -9.28 11.00 0.05
C SER A 24 -9.72 10.30 -1.23
N TRP A 25 -9.29 9.06 -1.52
CA TRP A 25 -9.58 8.39 -2.79
C TRP A 25 -11.08 8.39 -3.16
N ALA A 26 -11.96 8.06 -2.21
CA ALA A 26 -13.40 8.01 -2.48
C ALA A 26 -14.01 9.37 -2.85
N VAL A 27 -13.38 10.49 -2.46
CA VAL A 27 -13.80 11.86 -2.84
C VAL A 27 -13.15 12.28 -4.15
N LEU A 28 -11.91 11.84 -4.40
CA LEU A 28 -11.19 12.13 -5.64
C LEU A 28 -11.71 11.33 -6.83
N GLU A 29 -12.20 10.11 -6.59
CA GLU A 29 -12.75 9.21 -7.60
C GLU A 29 -14.00 8.50 -7.03
N PRO A 30 -15.13 9.23 -6.90
CA PRO A 30 -16.37 8.68 -6.35
C PRO A 30 -16.96 7.57 -7.23
N VAL A 31 -16.75 7.67 -8.53
CA VAL A 31 -17.11 6.67 -9.55
C VAL A 31 -15.83 6.32 -10.31
N GLU A 32 -15.67 5.06 -10.66
CA GLU A 32 -14.49 4.57 -11.38
C GLU A 32 -14.24 5.37 -12.66
N GLY A 33 -13.07 6.00 -12.75
CA GLY A 33 -12.64 6.80 -13.89
C GLY A 33 -13.10 8.26 -13.87
N GLU A 34 -13.90 8.68 -12.89
CA GLU A 34 -14.35 10.07 -12.74
C GLU A 34 -13.54 10.77 -11.64
N PHE A 35 -12.62 11.66 -12.03
CA PHE A 35 -11.69 12.31 -11.12
C PHE A 35 -12.09 13.75 -10.81
N HIS A 36 -12.10 14.13 -9.53
CA HIS A 36 -12.49 15.42 -9.02
C HIS A 36 -11.41 16.03 -8.12
N PHE A 37 -10.53 16.84 -8.69
CA PHE A 37 -9.39 17.44 -8.00
C PHE A 37 -9.61 18.91 -7.60
N GLU A 38 -10.71 19.55 -8.01
CA GLU A 38 -10.94 20.99 -7.88
C GLU A 38 -10.98 21.47 -6.43
N TRP A 39 -11.53 20.66 -5.53
CA TRP A 39 -11.58 20.99 -4.11
C TRP A 39 -10.19 20.95 -3.47
N MET A 40 -9.37 20.00 -3.88
CA MET A 40 -8.01 19.82 -3.40
C MET A 40 -7.11 20.95 -3.92
N GLU A 41 -7.23 21.31 -5.18
CA GLU A 41 -6.53 22.43 -5.79
C GLU A 41 -6.83 23.74 -5.05
N LYS A 42 -8.11 24.04 -4.78
CA LYS A 42 -8.52 25.22 -4.00
C LYS A 42 -7.90 25.26 -2.61
N ILE A 43 -7.77 24.12 -1.94
CA ILE A 43 -7.13 24.06 -0.62
C ILE A 43 -5.63 24.36 -0.75
N ILE A 44 -4.95 23.73 -1.72
CA ILE A 44 -3.52 23.93 -1.96
C ILE A 44 -3.22 25.38 -2.33
N ASP A 45 -4.02 25.97 -3.22
CA ASP A 45 -3.91 27.39 -3.58
C ASP A 45 -4.01 28.30 -2.36
N ARG A 46 -5.05 28.11 -1.54
CA ARG A 46 -5.26 28.91 -0.33
C ARG A 46 -4.15 28.76 0.70
N LEU A 47 -3.62 27.55 0.87
CA LEU A 47 -2.47 27.32 1.74
C LEU A 47 -1.24 28.05 1.20
N TYR A 48 -0.96 27.92 -0.08
CA TYR A 48 0.19 28.54 -0.74
C TYR A 48 0.14 30.08 -0.69
N GLU A 49 -1.02 30.70 -0.97
CA GLU A 49 -1.24 32.16 -0.81
C GLU A 49 -0.95 32.66 0.62
N ASN A 50 -1.03 31.77 1.60
CA ASN A 50 -0.78 32.08 3.01
C ASN A 50 0.62 31.64 3.48
N GLY A 51 1.51 31.27 2.55
CA GLY A 51 2.89 30.85 2.86
C GLY A 51 3.00 29.49 3.49
N ILE A 52 2.00 28.60 3.28
CA ILE A 52 1.96 27.23 3.80
C ILE A 52 2.11 26.27 2.63
N SER A 53 3.15 25.45 2.66
CA SER A 53 3.39 24.42 1.65
C SER A 53 2.59 23.14 1.91
N THR A 54 2.36 22.37 0.87
CA THR A 54 1.63 21.09 0.95
C THR A 54 2.54 19.91 0.65
N ILE A 55 2.54 18.91 1.51
CA ILE A 55 3.00 17.57 1.23
C ILE A 55 1.76 16.79 0.78
N LEU A 56 1.65 16.53 -0.53
CA LEU A 56 0.44 15.96 -1.11
C LEU A 56 0.50 14.42 -1.05
N ALA A 57 -0.52 13.81 -0.46
CA ALA A 57 -0.56 12.37 -0.31
C ALA A 57 -1.19 11.66 -1.53
N THR A 58 -0.62 10.49 -1.88
CA THR A 58 -1.36 9.48 -2.65
C THR A 58 -2.39 8.86 -1.73
N PRO A 59 -3.69 8.75 -2.13
CA PRO A 59 -4.77 8.38 -1.19
C PRO A 59 -4.95 6.87 -1.03
N THR A 60 -3.94 6.10 -1.37
CA THR A 60 -4.01 4.65 -1.62
C THR A 60 -4.09 3.80 -0.35
N GLY A 61 -3.93 4.39 0.83
CA GLY A 61 -4.12 3.69 2.11
C GLY A 61 -5.57 3.26 2.37
N ALA A 62 -6.55 3.90 1.71
CA ALA A 62 -7.96 3.55 1.81
C ALA A 62 -8.62 3.62 0.43
N ARG A 63 -9.17 2.50 -0.04
CA ARG A 63 -9.81 2.38 -1.35
C ARG A 63 -11.27 2.80 -1.32
N PRO A 64 -11.84 3.27 -2.44
CA PRO A 64 -13.26 3.60 -2.54
C PRO A 64 -14.15 2.34 -2.51
N ARG A 65 -15.41 2.52 -2.12
CA ARG A 65 -16.40 1.44 -2.01
C ARG A 65 -16.65 0.72 -3.34
N TRP A 66 -16.72 1.47 -4.45
CA TRP A 66 -16.97 0.91 -5.77
C TRP A 66 -15.93 -0.15 -6.16
N MET A 67 -14.66 0.06 -5.78
CA MET A 67 -13.58 -0.87 -6.10
C MET A 67 -13.79 -2.23 -5.41
N ALA A 68 -14.13 -2.24 -4.12
CA ALA A 68 -14.39 -3.48 -3.40
C ALA A 68 -15.69 -4.17 -3.85
N GLN A 69 -16.67 -3.41 -4.36
CA GLN A 69 -17.92 -3.94 -4.87
C GLN A 69 -17.73 -4.58 -6.24
N LYS A 70 -17.01 -3.91 -7.14
CA LYS A 70 -16.80 -4.38 -8.52
C LYS A 70 -15.69 -5.43 -8.63
N TYR A 71 -14.68 -5.34 -7.75
CA TYR A 71 -13.49 -6.18 -7.74
C TYR A 71 -13.23 -6.74 -6.32
N PRO A 72 -14.09 -7.63 -5.80
CA PRO A 72 -13.98 -8.12 -4.41
C PRO A 72 -12.65 -8.84 -4.13
N GLU A 73 -11.95 -9.32 -5.15
CA GLU A 73 -10.64 -9.95 -5.04
C GLU A 73 -9.52 -8.99 -4.60
N VAL A 74 -9.76 -7.66 -4.64
CA VAL A 74 -8.82 -6.68 -4.10
C VAL A 74 -8.76 -6.72 -2.57
N LEU A 75 -9.80 -7.22 -1.91
CA LEU A 75 -9.87 -7.32 -0.45
C LEU A 75 -8.92 -8.42 0.05
N ARG A 76 -8.28 -8.17 1.19
CA ARG A 76 -7.39 -9.13 1.84
C ARG A 76 -8.10 -10.40 2.23
N VAL A 77 -7.32 -11.46 2.28
CA VAL A 77 -7.67 -12.76 2.85
C VAL A 77 -6.80 -12.95 4.09
N ASP A 78 -7.40 -13.30 5.21
CA ASP A 78 -6.71 -13.54 6.48
C ASP A 78 -5.91 -14.86 6.50
N ALA A 79 -5.17 -15.12 7.56
CA ALA A 79 -4.39 -16.34 7.73
C ALA A 79 -5.27 -17.61 7.84
N SER A 80 -6.55 -17.49 8.17
CA SER A 80 -7.54 -18.57 8.16
C SER A 80 -8.22 -18.78 6.80
N ARG A 81 -7.77 -18.04 5.78
CA ARG A 81 -8.26 -18.08 4.39
C ARG A 81 -9.66 -17.47 4.22
N HIS A 82 -10.10 -16.59 5.11
CA HIS A 82 -11.34 -15.85 4.96
C HIS A 82 -11.06 -14.50 4.29
N ARG A 83 -11.85 -14.15 3.28
CA ARG A 83 -11.80 -12.83 2.67
C ARG A 83 -12.43 -11.80 3.61
N ASN A 84 -11.73 -10.70 3.85
CA ASN A 84 -12.24 -9.57 4.63
C ASN A 84 -13.43 -8.91 3.91
N LEU A 85 -14.28 -8.28 4.67
CA LEU A 85 -15.32 -7.40 4.15
C LEU A 85 -14.72 -6.00 3.86
N TYR A 86 -15.47 -5.19 3.11
CA TYR A 86 -15.10 -3.79 2.91
C TYR A 86 -15.12 -3.02 4.25
N GLY A 87 -14.14 -2.21 4.45
CA GLY A 87 -13.99 -1.32 5.61
C GLY A 87 -12.51 -1.04 5.89
N GLU A 88 -12.27 -0.08 6.74
CA GLU A 88 -10.95 0.32 7.24
C GLU A 88 -9.89 0.63 6.18
N ARG A 89 -8.71 1.01 6.62
CA ARG A 89 -7.53 1.23 5.79
C ARG A 89 -6.73 -0.08 5.60
N HIS A 90 -5.86 -0.12 4.58
CA HIS A 90 -4.96 -1.25 4.29
C HIS A 90 -5.61 -2.62 4.14
N ASN A 91 -6.92 -2.67 3.91
CA ASN A 91 -7.65 -3.91 3.66
C ASN A 91 -7.69 -4.22 2.16
N HIS A 92 -6.52 -4.27 1.52
CA HIS A 92 -6.35 -4.57 0.10
C HIS A 92 -5.06 -5.35 -0.14
N CYS A 93 -5.06 -6.18 -1.17
CA CYS A 93 -3.95 -7.05 -1.53
C CYS A 93 -2.93 -6.33 -2.42
N TYR A 94 -1.69 -6.19 -1.98
CA TYR A 94 -0.61 -5.57 -2.77
C TYR A 94 -0.17 -6.39 -3.99
N THR A 95 -0.56 -7.66 -4.07
CA THR A 95 -0.32 -8.52 -5.25
C THR A 95 -1.46 -8.45 -6.26
N SER A 96 -2.64 -7.87 -5.90
CA SER A 96 -3.77 -7.77 -6.81
C SER A 96 -3.42 -6.90 -8.03
N PRO A 97 -3.50 -7.44 -9.27
CA PRO A 97 -3.22 -6.66 -10.47
C PRO A 97 -4.23 -5.51 -10.65
N VAL A 98 -5.49 -5.73 -10.27
CA VAL A 98 -6.52 -4.69 -10.32
C VAL A 98 -6.17 -3.56 -9.35
N TYR A 99 -5.81 -3.87 -8.11
CA TYR A 99 -5.45 -2.83 -7.14
C TYR A 99 -4.23 -2.04 -7.59
N ARG A 100 -3.20 -2.71 -8.10
CA ARG A 100 -2.00 -2.07 -8.67
C ARG A 100 -2.33 -1.16 -9.86
N GLU A 101 -3.18 -1.61 -10.78
CA GLU A 101 -3.63 -0.81 -11.92
C GLU A 101 -4.35 0.47 -11.47
N LYS A 102 -5.34 0.35 -10.57
CA LYS A 102 -6.11 1.49 -10.07
C LYS A 102 -5.25 2.48 -9.29
N THR A 103 -4.33 1.97 -8.47
CA THR A 103 -3.33 2.80 -7.77
C THR A 103 -2.46 3.57 -8.76
N ARG A 104 -1.96 2.91 -9.80
CA ARG A 104 -1.17 3.57 -10.84
C ARG A 104 -1.95 4.68 -11.53
N ILE A 105 -3.19 4.42 -11.93
CA ILE A 105 -4.05 5.42 -12.57
C ILE A 105 -4.25 6.63 -11.65
N MET A 106 -4.63 6.43 -10.39
CA MET A 106 -4.83 7.50 -9.42
C MET A 106 -3.56 8.34 -9.22
N ASN A 107 -2.43 7.70 -8.97
CA ASN A 107 -1.16 8.39 -8.73
C ASN A 107 -0.69 9.16 -9.99
N THR A 108 -0.88 8.58 -11.18
CA THR A 108 -0.61 9.27 -12.46
C THR A 108 -1.47 10.53 -12.58
N LYS A 109 -2.79 10.43 -12.33
CA LYS A 109 -3.71 11.57 -12.40
C LYS A 109 -3.36 12.67 -11.40
N LEU A 110 -3.01 12.31 -10.17
CA LEU A 110 -2.53 13.26 -9.17
C LEU A 110 -1.25 13.98 -9.64
N ALA A 111 -0.27 13.21 -10.15
CA ALA A 111 0.97 13.79 -10.63
C ALA A 111 0.76 14.69 -11.86
N GLU A 112 -0.04 14.26 -12.84
CA GLU A 112 -0.41 15.09 -14.00
C GLU A 112 -1.00 16.44 -13.57
N LYS A 113 -1.81 16.46 -12.51
CA LYS A 113 -2.49 17.66 -12.03
C LYS A 113 -1.57 18.56 -11.17
N PHE A 114 -0.74 17.98 -10.31
CA PHE A 114 -0.08 18.73 -9.22
C PHE A 114 1.44 18.76 -9.25
N LYS A 115 2.11 18.03 -10.17
CA LYS A 115 3.57 18.00 -10.21
C LYS A 115 4.23 19.38 -10.37
N ASP A 116 3.61 20.27 -11.11
CA ASP A 116 4.13 21.61 -11.39
C ASP A 116 3.54 22.68 -10.45
N HIS A 117 2.65 22.30 -9.52
CA HIS A 117 2.05 23.24 -8.60
C HIS A 117 3.07 23.74 -7.57
N PRO A 118 3.30 25.09 -7.46
CA PRO A 118 4.35 25.65 -6.60
C PRO A 118 4.11 25.40 -5.11
N GLY A 119 2.85 25.26 -4.68
CA GLY A 119 2.48 24.96 -3.29
C GLY A 119 2.71 23.50 -2.90
N VAL A 120 2.91 22.57 -3.84
CA VAL A 120 3.21 21.16 -3.55
C VAL A 120 4.72 20.97 -3.54
N ILE A 121 5.28 20.62 -2.38
CA ILE A 121 6.73 20.48 -2.20
C ILE A 121 7.22 19.03 -2.19
N ALA A 122 6.36 18.08 -1.84
CA ALA A 122 6.70 16.66 -1.78
C ALA A 122 5.43 15.79 -1.92
N TRP A 123 5.63 14.49 -2.19
CA TRP A 123 4.60 13.45 -2.14
C TRP A 123 4.71 12.65 -0.85
N HIS A 124 3.59 12.46 -0.16
CA HIS A 124 3.44 11.49 0.90
C HIS A 124 2.83 10.21 0.31
N ILE A 125 3.59 9.13 0.28
CA ILE A 125 3.16 7.90 -0.38
C ILE A 125 2.25 7.10 0.54
N SER A 126 0.97 6.96 0.19
CA SER A 126 -0.02 6.22 0.99
C SER A 126 -0.05 6.66 2.46
N ASN A 127 -0.09 5.71 3.38
CA ASN A 127 0.04 5.95 4.83
C ASN A 127 0.26 4.62 5.57
N GLU A 128 1.29 4.52 6.40
CA GLU A 128 1.48 3.42 7.35
C GLU A 128 1.22 2.03 6.74
N TYR A 129 1.95 1.66 5.71
CA TYR A 129 1.82 0.34 5.09
C TYR A 129 1.94 -0.77 6.14
N GLY A 130 1.11 -1.80 5.99
CA GLY A 130 1.15 -2.92 6.92
C GLY A 130 0.15 -4.01 6.61
N GLY A 131 0.18 -5.07 7.43
CA GLY A 131 -0.70 -6.22 7.36
C GLY A 131 -0.36 -7.20 6.22
N GLU A 132 -0.97 -8.35 6.27
CA GLU A 132 -0.72 -9.51 5.42
C GLU A 132 -1.94 -9.87 4.57
N CYS A 133 -1.72 -10.57 3.46
CA CYS A 133 -2.77 -11.13 2.64
C CYS A 133 -2.43 -12.55 2.21
N HIS A 134 -3.30 -13.50 2.54
CA HIS A 134 -3.11 -14.92 2.27
C HIS A 134 -3.96 -15.42 1.09
N CYS A 135 -4.33 -14.54 0.15
CA CYS A 135 -5.13 -14.89 -1.03
C CYS A 135 -4.32 -15.78 -2.01
N PRO A 136 -4.98 -16.42 -2.99
CA PRO A 136 -4.30 -17.26 -3.97
C PRO A 136 -3.15 -16.55 -4.72
N LEU A 137 -3.27 -15.25 -5.01
CA LEU A 137 -2.20 -14.47 -5.65
C LEU A 137 -0.96 -14.35 -4.75
N CYS A 138 -1.16 -14.08 -3.45
CA CYS A 138 -0.06 -14.02 -2.49
C CYS A 138 0.55 -15.40 -2.24
N GLN A 139 -0.24 -16.48 -2.23
CA GLN A 139 0.26 -17.84 -2.15
C GLN A 139 1.19 -18.16 -3.34
N ALA A 140 0.75 -17.86 -4.56
CA ALA A 140 1.55 -18.08 -5.76
C ALA A 140 2.84 -17.22 -5.76
N ALA A 141 2.74 -15.95 -5.37
CA ALA A 141 3.88 -15.05 -5.27
C ALA A 141 4.89 -15.54 -4.22
N PHE A 142 4.43 -16.02 -3.07
CA PHE A 142 5.28 -16.58 -2.02
C PHE A 142 6.04 -17.83 -2.48
N LYS A 143 5.37 -18.76 -3.18
CA LYS A 143 6.00 -19.93 -3.77
C LYS A 143 7.11 -19.55 -4.75
N ASN A 144 6.89 -18.56 -5.59
CA ASN A 144 7.91 -18.05 -6.50
C ASN A 144 9.08 -17.40 -5.73
N TRP A 145 8.80 -16.60 -4.73
CA TRP A 145 9.81 -16.02 -3.85
C TRP A 145 10.69 -17.07 -3.17
N LEU A 146 10.09 -18.18 -2.73
CA LEU A 146 10.82 -19.31 -2.16
C LEU A 146 11.68 -20.04 -3.23
N LYS A 147 11.16 -20.20 -4.46
CA LYS A 147 11.92 -20.76 -5.60
C LYS A 147 13.16 -19.92 -5.89
N ASP A 148 13.01 -18.60 -5.93
CA ASP A 148 14.12 -17.68 -6.18
C ASP A 148 15.16 -17.72 -5.05
N LYS A 149 14.71 -17.80 -3.80
CA LYS A 149 15.58 -17.82 -2.63
C LYS A 149 16.34 -19.14 -2.47
N TYR A 150 15.65 -20.27 -2.59
CA TYR A 150 16.21 -21.58 -2.25
C TYR A 150 16.62 -22.41 -3.46
N GLN A 151 16.06 -22.15 -4.64
CA GLN A 151 16.28 -22.85 -5.91
C GLN A 151 15.81 -24.32 -5.91
N THR A 152 15.89 -25.05 -4.80
CA THR A 152 15.39 -26.41 -4.66
C THR A 152 14.65 -26.63 -3.34
N ALA A 153 13.62 -27.49 -3.35
CA ALA A 153 12.89 -27.86 -2.14
C ALA A 153 13.81 -28.48 -1.07
N ASP A 154 14.84 -29.23 -1.48
CA ASP A 154 15.82 -29.81 -0.54
C ASP A 154 16.64 -28.74 0.20
N LYS A 155 17.04 -27.66 -0.46
CA LYS A 155 17.73 -26.54 0.22
C LYS A 155 16.80 -25.84 1.22
N MET A 156 15.54 -25.63 0.83
CA MET A 156 14.52 -25.08 1.72
C MET A 156 14.27 -25.98 2.93
N ASN A 157 14.06 -27.29 2.71
CA ASN A 157 13.87 -28.26 3.78
C ASN A 157 15.02 -28.26 4.79
N ARG A 158 16.27 -28.17 4.32
CA ARG A 158 17.45 -28.07 5.21
C ARG A 158 17.45 -26.77 5.99
N ALA A 159 17.16 -25.64 5.33
CA ALA A 159 17.14 -24.33 5.98
C ALA A 159 16.03 -24.21 7.04
N TRP A 160 14.89 -24.83 6.81
CA TRP A 160 13.75 -24.83 7.72
C TRP A 160 13.78 -25.96 8.75
N ALA A 161 14.70 -26.93 8.62
CA ALA A 161 14.77 -28.14 9.44
C ALA A 161 13.44 -28.93 9.47
N THR A 162 12.88 -29.21 8.32
CA THR A 162 11.48 -29.65 8.11
C THR A 162 11.18 -31.10 8.48
N THR A 163 12.08 -31.85 9.07
CA THR A 163 11.89 -33.30 9.32
C THR A 163 10.91 -33.63 10.44
N PHE A 164 10.57 -32.64 11.28
CA PHE A 164 9.65 -32.81 12.40
C PHE A 164 8.19 -32.79 11.91
N TRP A 165 7.34 -33.64 12.41
CA TRP A 165 5.93 -33.83 12.03
C TRP A 165 5.69 -34.00 10.51
N SER A 166 6.61 -34.62 9.80
CA SER A 166 6.52 -34.86 8.35
C SER A 166 6.40 -33.59 7.50
N HIS A 167 6.98 -32.49 7.91
CA HIS A 167 6.96 -31.23 7.16
C HIS A 167 7.87 -31.21 5.92
N ARG A 168 8.43 -32.34 5.50
CA ARG A 168 9.28 -32.38 4.32
C ARG A 168 8.48 -32.12 3.05
N TYR A 169 8.88 -31.07 2.34
CA TYR A 169 8.29 -30.68 1.06
C TYR A 169 9.09 -31.30 -0.10
N ASN A 170 8.39 -31.87 -1.08
CA ASN A 170 9.00 -32.39 -2.31
C ASN A 170 9.04 -31.34 -3.42
N ASP A 171 8.14 -30.35 -3.36
CA ASP A 171 8.05 -29.23 -4.28
C ASP A 171 7.56 -27.97 -3.54
N PHE A 172 7.90 -26.79 -4.08
CA PHE A 172 7.41 -25.51 -3.54
C PHE A 172 5.89 -25.37 -3.65
N ASP A 173 5.24 -26.06 -4.58
CA ASP A 173 3.78 -26.02 -4.73
C ASP A 173 3.04 -26.64 -3.54
N GLN A 174 3.73 -27.45 -2.71
CA GLN A 174 3.21 -27.98 -1.46
C GLN A 174 3.25 -27.00 -0.29
N VAL A 175 3.90 -25.85 -0.46
CA VAL A 175 4.05 -24.85 0.61
C VAL A 175 2.83 -23.91 0.60
N ASP A 176 2.18 -23.80 1.75
CA ASP A 176 1.19 -22.76 2.02
C ASP A 176 1.77 -21.73 3.00
N SER A 177 1.26 -20.51 2.95
CA SER A 177 1.60 -19.51 3.96
C SER A 177 1.12 -19.94 5.35
N PRO A 178 1.74 -19.48 6.45
CA PRO A 178 1.35 -19.84 7.82
C PRO A 178 -0.14 -19.67 8.06
N SER A 179 -0.74 -20.60 8.82
CA SER A 179 -2.15 -20.56 9.16
C SER A 179 -2.42 -21.16 10.54
N PRO A 180 -3.29 -20.54 11.37
CA PRO A 180 -3.71 -21.11 12.64
C PRO A 180 -4.53 -22.40 12.48
N ARG A 181 -5.00 -22.68 11.25
CA ARG A 181 -5.75 -23.91 10.90
C ARG A 181 -4.89 -24.94 10.17
N GLY A 182 -3.62 -24.65 9.96
CA GLY A 182 -2.67 -25.51 9.29
C GLY A 182 -1.33 -25.42 9.96
N ASP A 183 -0.27 -25.18 9.18
CA ASP A 183 1.06 -25.05 9.74
C ASP A 183 1.32 -23.63 10.25
N SER A 184 1.58 -23.52 11.53
CA SER A 184 1.99 -22.28 12.20
C SER A 184 3.20 -22.48 13.11
N SER A 185 3.68 -23.72 13.23
CA SER A 185 4.76 -24.09 14.16
C SER A 185 6.15 -24.12 13.51
N LEU A 186 6.22 -24.13 12.18
CA LEU A 186 7.48 -24.19 11.45
C LEU A 186 8.13 -22.79 11.39
N HIS A 187 9.15 -22.58 12.22
CA HIS A 187 9.78 -21.26 12.37
C HIS A 187 10.37 -20.72 11.07
N GLY A 188 10.97 -21.57 10.22
CA GLY A 188 11.51 -21.17 8.92
C GLY A 188 10.42 -20.64 7.98
N LEU A 189 9.26 -21.29 7.94
CA LEU A 189 8.10 -20.85 7.18
C LEU A 189 7.60 -19.49 7.67
N ASN A 190 7.42 -19.32 9.00
CA ASN A 190 6.94 -18.07 9.58
C ASN A 190 7.89 -16.91 9.30
N LEU A 191 9.19 -17.12 9.42
CA LEU A 191 10.20 -16.09 9.17
C LEU A 191 10.24 -15.69 7.68
N ASP A 192 10.20 -16.68 6.79
CA ASP A 192 10.24 -16.40 5.36
C ASP A 192 8.93 -15.78 4.85
N TRP A 193 7.78 -16.12 5.46
CA TRP A 193 6.54 -15.43 5.17
C TRP A 193 6.63 -13.93 5.53
N LYS A 194 7.16 -13.59 6.70
CA LYS A 194 7.36 -12.18 7.10
C LYS A 194 8.30 -11.45 6.13
N ARG A 195 9.42 -12.07 5.76
CA ARG A 195 10.34 -11.50 4.77
C ARG A 195 9.68 -11.27 3.41
N PHE A 196 8.91 -12.25 2.94
CA PHE A 196 8.12 -12.09 1.71
C PHE A 196 7.13 -10.93 1.81
N VAL A 197 6.42 -10.78 2.93
CA VAL A 197 5.48 -9.68 3.14
C VAL A 197 6.22 -8.33 3.12
N THR A 198 7.41 -8.25 3.71
CA THR A 198 8.25 -7.04 3.64
C THR A 198 8.66 -6.74 2.19
N ASP A 199 9.19 -7.72 1.47
CA ASP A 199 9.60 -7.55 0.06
C ASP A 199 8.42 -7.14 -0.83
N GLN A 200 7.25 -7.75 -0.63
CA GLN A 200 6.01 -7.41 -1.33
C GLN A 200 5.56 -5.97 -1.06
N THR A 201 5.67 -5.53 0.19
CA THR A 201 5.34 -4.16 0.59
C THR A 201 6.28 -3.16 -0.06
N VAL A 202 7.59 -3.42 0.00
CA VAL A 202 8.61 -2.57 -0.64
C VAL A 202 8.41 -2.49 -2.16
N ASP A 203 8.09 -3.62 -2.81
CA ASP A 203 7.78 -3.64 -4.24
C ASP A 203 6.55 -2.79 -4.56
N PHE A 204 5.51 -2.85 -3.74
CA PHE A 204 4.31 -2.04 -3.93
C PHE A 204 4.58 -0.54 -3.71
N VAL A 205 5.37 -0.16 -2.71
CA VAL A 205 5.81 1.24 -2.50
C VAL A 205 6.56 1.77 -3.73
N LYS A 206 7.49 0.98 -4.27
CA LYS A 206 8.21 1.33 -5.51
C LYS A 206 7.27 1.50 -6.69
N TRP A 207 6.25 0.65 -6.80
CA TRP A 207 5.22 0.74 -7.83
C TRP A 207 4.45 2.07 -7.75
N GLU A 208 4.06 2.51 -6.55
CA GLU A 208 3.38 3.78 -6.33
C GLU A 208 4.25 4.98 -6.70
N ILE A 209 5.50 4.97 -6.25
CA ILE A 209 6.48 6.03 -6.58
C ILE A 209 6.74 6.09 -8.08
N GLN A 210 6.88 4.93 -8.73
CA GLN A 210 7.15 4.86 -10.16
C GLN A 210 6.02 5.50 -10.98
N ALA A 211 4.76 5.35 -10.58
CA ALA A 211 3.63 6.00 -11.25
C ALA A 211 3.75 7.53 -11.26
N LEU A 212 4.23 8.13 -10.14
CA LEU A 212 4.47 9.56 -10.06
C LEU A 212 5.65 9.97 -10.97
N ARG A 213 6.72 9.17 -11.00
CA ARG A 213 7.89 9.42 -11.85
C ARG A 213 7.57 9.29 -13.34
N ASP A 214 6.82 8.27 -13.74
CA ASP A 214 6.37 8.06 -15.12
C ASP A 214 5.49 9.23 -15.62
N ALA A 215 4.74 9.87 -14.72
CA ALA A 215 3.96 11.08 -15.00
C ALA A 215 4.80 12.37 -15.03
N GLY A 216 6.11 12.27 -14.84
CA GLY A 216 7.07 13.36 -14.94
C GLY A 216 7.25 14.18 -13.65
N SER A 217 6.88 13.65 -12.49
CA SER A 217 7.16 14.33 -11.21
C SER A 217 8.53 13.93 -10.67
N ASP A 218 9.36 14.93 -10.37
CA ASP A 218 10.67 14.79 -9.72
C ASP A 218 10.66 15.20 -8.24
N LYS A 219 9.49 15.63 -7.71
CA LYS A 219 9.35 16.07 -6.32
C LYS A 219 9.79 14.96 -5.35
N PRO A 220 10.36 15.32 -4.19
CA PRO A 220 10.70 14.36 -3.14
C PRO A 220 9.51 13.50 -2.73
N THR A 221 9.80 12.29 -2.29
CA THR A 221 8.80 11.36 -1.74
C THR A 221 9.11 11.07 -0.29
N THR A 222 8.09 11.02 0.55
CA THR A 222 8.17 10.60 1.95
C THR A 222 7.10 9.57 2.26
N ILE A 223 7.26 8.87 3.36
CA ILE A 223 6.34 7.84 3.84
C ILE A 223 6.43 7.81 5.36
N ASN A 224 5.30 7.61 6.02
CA ASN A 224 5.28 7.30 7.44
C ASN A 224 5.14 5.79 7.65
N MET A 225 5.79 5.28 8.67
CA MET A 225 5.84 3.85 8.99
C MET A 225 5.07 3.58 10.28
N MET A 226 4.39 2.43 10.34
CA MET A 226 3.80 1.96 11.58
C MET A 226 4.87 1.36 12.49
N TYR A 227 4.80 1.69 13.76
CA TYR A 227 5.81 1.43 14.78
C TYR A 227 6.23 -0.05 14.90
N ASP A 228 5.34 -1.02 14.77
CA ASP A 228 5.62 -2.43 15.10
C ASP A 228 5.58 -3.40 13.91
N PHE A 229 5.47 -2.94 12.66
CA PHE A 229 5.10 -3.82 11.57
C PHE A 229 6.10 -3.92 10.42
N GLN A 230 7.23 -3.25 10.51
CA GLN A 230 8.22 -3.24 9.43
C GLN A 230 9.63 -3.34 10.02
N ASP A 231 10.33 -4.39 9.62
CA ASP A 231 11.74 -4.58 9.87
C ASP A 231 12.60 -3.79 8.86
#